data_584fbc9afa00b938fa6b628fad506aa6
#
_entry.id   584fbc9afa00b938fa6b628fad506aa6
#
_cell.length_a   1.000
_cell.length_b   1.000
_cell.length_c   1.000
_cell.angle_alpha   90.00
_cell.angle_beta   90.00
_cell.angle_gamma   90.00
#
_symmetry.space_group_name_H-M   'P 1'
#
loop_
_entity.id
_entity.type
_entity.pdbx_description
1 polymer ?
#
loop_
_entity_poly.entity_id
_entity_poly.type
_entity_poly.pdbx_seq_one_letter_code
_entity_poly.pdbx_strand_id
1 'polypeptide(L)'
;MRGHGRLLTTAGLIAAGALTACSGASGTSQGTATATHELPPATSGTSAAAPTSTSASAPATTSPTVAAPTATSAAAPAIPAAARAHTPEGAEAFTRYFIDQVNVAWTTPKTGLISALSLPTCKSCASLEAEAKSLQAQGARYERATVSARSVQWGEDATTRQTVVTAVVVDTPAALLGAPSSTAVGTPSSSPRAFELDKMGGSWRVREIKVLK
;
A
#
# COMPACT_ATOMS: atom_id res chain seq x y z
N MET A 1 -42.55 -2.49 32.53
CA MET A 1 -43.43 -2.50 31.34
C MET A 1 -42.82 -3.39 30.29
N ARG A 2 -43.54 -4.43 29.93
CA ARG A 2 -43.12 -5.48 28.98
C ARG A 2 -43.38 -4.99 27.56
N GLY A 3 -42.44 -5.11 26.63
CA GLY A 3 -42.59 -4.83 25.20
C GLY A 3 -41.97 -5.96 24.38
N HIS A 4 -42.85 -6.84 23.92
CA HIS A 4 -42.64 -8.00 23.05
C HIS A 4 -42.10 -7.55 21.67
N GLY A 5 -41.05 -8.15 21.11
CA GLY A 5 -41.08 -9.24 20.17
C GLY A 5 -41.54 -8.86 18.78
N ARG A 6 -40.68 -9.01 17.77
CA ARG A 6 -41.06 -9.58 16.47
C ARG A 6 -39.82 -10.09 15.75
N LEU A 7 -39.65 -11.38 15.76
CA LEU A 7 -38.90 -12.16 14.77
C LEU A 7 -39.61 -12.00 13.42
N LEU A 8 -38.89 -11.56 12.42
CA LEU A 8 -39.27 -11.71 11.01
C LEU A 8 -38.24 -12.61 10.34
N THR A 9 -38.60 -13.87 10.26
CA THR A 9 -37.96 -14.88 9.41
C THR A 9 -38.39 -14.60 7.97
N THR A 10 -37.44 -14.29 7.09
CA THR A 10 -37.66 -14.28 5.65
C THR A 10 -36.79 -15.35 5.02
N ALA A 11 -37.41 -16.47 4.73
CA ALA A 11 -36.90 -17.48 3.79
C ALA A 11 -37.11 -16.96 2.36
N GLY A 12 -36.13 -17.07 1.48
CA GLY A 12 -36.30 -16.62 0.11
C GLY A 12 -35.19 -17.12 -0.83
N LEU A 13 -35.54 -18.18 -1.51
CA LEU A 13 -35.22 -18.62 -2.87
C LEU A 13 -33.73 -18.70 -3.32
N ILE A 14 -33.36 -19.95 -3.50
CA ILE A 14 -32.29 -20.45 -4.33
C ILE A 14 -32.73 -20.36 -5.80
N ALA A 15 -32.07 -19.56 -6.62
CA ALA A 15 -32.17 -19.59 -8.08
C ALA A 15 -30.89 -20.24 -8.64
N ALA A 16 -31.03 -21.46 -9.11
CA ALA A 16 -30.08 -22.18 -9.92
C ALA A 16 -30.09 -21.57 -11.35
N GLY A 17 -29.00 -21.00 -11.79
CA GLY A 17 -28.80 -20.45 -13.14
C GLY A 17 -27.68 -21.18 -13.88
N ALA A 18 -28.01 -21.71 -15.04
CA ALA A 18 -27.33 -22.67 -15.87
C ALA A 18 -25.94 -22.22 -16.37
N LEU A 19 -25.04 -23.20 -16.47
CA LEU A 19 -23.77 -23.20 -17.20
C LEU A 19 -24.02 -23.03 -18.70
N THR A 20 -23.42 -22.00 -19.28
CA THR A 20 -23.23 -21.96 -20.74
C THR A 20 -21.74 -22.00 -21.02
N ALA A 21 -21.28 -23.17 -21.48
CA ALA A 21 -19.96 -23.39 -22.04
C ALA A 21 -19.89 -22.76 -23.43
N CYS A 22 -18.98 -21.86 -23.67
CA CYS A 22 -18.53 -21.49 -25.01
C CYS A 22 -17.07 -21.92 -25.19
N SER A 23 -16.91 -23.00 -25.91
CA SER A 23 -15.66 -23.42 -26.57
C SER A 23 -15.42 -22.49 -27.76
N GLY A 24 -14.23 -21.93 -27.89
CA GLY A 24 -13.84 -21.08 -29.02
C GLY A 24 -12.34 -21.01 -29.21
N ALA A 25 -11.86 -21.89 -30.08
CA ALA A 25 -10.81 -21.74 -31.11
C ALA A 25 -9.37 -21.33 -30.71
N SER A 26 -8.52 -22.28 -30.94
CA SER A 26 -7.08 -22.23 -31.16
C SER A 26 -6.65 -21.15 -32.16
N GLY A 27 -5.69 -20.33 -31.79
CA GLY A 27 -4.94 -19.44 -32.65
C GLY A 27 -3.45 -19.66 -32.42
N THR A 28 -2.85 -20.54 -33.18
CA THR A 28 -1.41 -20.78 -33.30
C THR A 28 -0.79 -19.62 -34.08
N SER A 29 0.10 -18.84 -33.47
CA SER A 29 1.03 -18.00 -34.22
C SER A 29 2.44 -18.23 -33.67
N GLN A 30 3.19 -19.05 -34.39
CA GLN A 30 4.64 -19.14 -34.34
C GLN A 30 5.22 -17.83 -34.89
N GLY A 31 6.03 -17.19 -34.10
CA GLY A 31 6.89 -16.07 -34.50
C GLY A 31 8.28 -16.31 -33.92
N THR A 32 9.09 -17.07 -34.69
CA THR A 32 10.52 -17.25 -34.43
C THR A 32 11.24 -15.94 -34.82
N ALA A 33 11.79 -15.24 -33.86
CA ALA A 33 12.77 -14.18 -34.11
C ALA A 33 13.99 -14.46 -33.24
N THR A 34 14.99 -15.07 -33.88
CA THR A 34 16.35 -15.20 -33.35
C THR A 34 17.02 -13.85 -33.45
N ALA A 35 17.25 -13.19 -32.31
CA ALA A 35 18.14 -12.04 -32.22
C ALA A 35 19.38 -12.44 -31.41
N THR A 36 20.44 -12.70 -32.16
CA THR A 36 21.79 -12.86 -31.66
C THR A 36 22.28 -11.51 -31.20
N HIS A 37 22.45 -11.30 -29.88
CA HIS A 37 23.11 -10.14 -29.33
C HIS A 37 24.53 -10.53 -28.88
N GLU A 38 25.47 -10.00 -29.62
CA GLU A 38 26.92 -10.07 -29.47
C GLU A 38 27.34 -9.36 -28.17
N LEU A 39 28.18 -10.01 -27.35
CA LEU A 39 28.83 -9.44 -26.16
C LEU A 39 29.98 -8.53 -26.56
N PRO A 40 30.11 -7.33 -26.00
CA PRO A 40 31.39 -6.59 -26.05
C PRO A 40 32.35 -7.06 -24.94
N PRO A 41 33.68 -6.95 -25.19
CA PRO A 41 34.71 -7.56 -24.36
C PRO A 41 34.96 -6.79 -23.07
N ALA A 42 35.40 -7.52 -22.06
CA ALA A 42 35.86 -7.06 -20.77
C ALA A 42 37.15 -6.22 -20.91
N THR A 43 37.11 -5.02 -20.35
CA THR A 43 38.34 -4.23 -20.06
C THR A 43 38.70 -4.41 -18.59
N SER A 44 39.84 -5.07 -18.41
CA SER A 44 40.57 -5.14 -17.15
C SER A 44 41.17 -3.77 -16.81
N GLY A 45 40.85 -3.22 -15.65
CA GLY A 45 41.44 -2.01 -15.08
C GLY A 45 42.04 -2.29 -13.71
N THR A 46 43.33 -2.28 -13.71
CA THR A 46 44.37 -2.40 -12.73
C THR A 46 44.21 -1.51 -11.48
N SER A 47 44.47 -2.14 -10.31
CA SER A 47 45.46 -1.76 -9.26
C SER A 47 45.29 -0.48 -8.43
N ALA A 48 45.54 -0.74 -7.14
CA ALA A 48 46.25 0.02 -6.11
C ALA A 48 45.45 1.05 -5.28
N ALA A 49 45.35 0.84 -4.02
CA ALA A 49 46.15 1.35 -2.94
C ALA A 49 45.47 1.13 -1.58
N ALA A 50 46.15 0.50 -0.68
CA ALA A 50 45.77 0.45 0.73
C ALA A 50 46.16 1.81 1.39
N PRO A 51 45.39 2.29 2.35
CA PRO A 51 45.89 3.15 3.40
C PRO A 51 45.91 2.47 4.75
N THR A 52 47.07 2.51 5.31
CA THR A 52 47.61 2.44 6.66
C THR A 52 46.59 2.54 7.81
N SER A 53 46.71 1.55 8.68
CA SER A 53 46.17 1.52 10.03
C SER A 53 46.74 2.65 10.90
N THR A 54 45.88 3.44 11.51
CA THR A 54 46.21 4.26 12.67
C THR A 54 45.43 3.78 13.87
N SER A 55 46.19 3.21 14.79
CA SER A 55 45.74 2.81 16.13
C SER A 55 45.43 4.08 16.92
N ALA A 56 44.19 4.18 17.44
CA ALA A 56 43.83 5.20 18.42
C ALA A 56 43.15 4.56 19.62
N SER A 57 43.69 4.90 20.76
CA SER A 57 43.41 4.51 22.12
C SER A 57 41.92 4.46 22.49
N ALA A 58 41.55 3.48 23.30
CA ALA A 58 40.27 3.36 23.99
C ALA A 58 40.11 4.46 25.06
N PRO A 59 38.96 5.08 25.19
CA PRO A 59 38.51 5.73 26.41
C PRO A 59 37.39 4.94 27.10
N ALA A 60 37.51 4.93 28.40
CA ALA A 60 36.66 4.57 29.50
C ALA A 60 35.21 4.21 29.28
N THR A 61 34.85 3.07 29.80
CA THR A 61 33.50 2.55 30.06
C THR A 61 32.71 3.48 31.00
N THR A 62 31.74 4.18 30.45
CA THR A 62 30.61 4.75 31.23
C THR A 62 29.38 3.90 30.90
N SER A 63 28.85 3.21 31.93
CA SER A 63 27.59 2.48 31.83
C SER A 63 26.46 3.39 31.38
N PRO A 64 25.73 3.09 30.29
CA PRO A 64 24.54 3.86 29.96
C PRO A 64 23.39 3.40 30.86
N THR A 65 22.87 4.35 31.61
CA THR A 65 21.54 4.27 32.23
C THR A 65 20.53 3.95 31.15
N VAL A 66 19.89 2.79 31.24
CA VAL A 66 18.81 2.37 30.33
C VAL A 66 17.63 3.29 30.58
N ALA A 67 17.51 4.31 29.74
CA ALA A 67 16.28 5.09 29.65
C ALA A 67 15.21 4.19 29.02
N ALA A 68 14.07 4.07 29.69
CA ALA A 68 12.89 3.37 29.17
C ALA A 68 12.53 3.92 27.80
N PRO A 69 12.16 3.07 26.80
CA PRO A 69 11.77 3.55 25.49
C PRO A 69 10.49 4.38 25.61
N THR A 70 10.65 5.68 25.56
CA THR A 70 9.54 6.59 25.31
C THR A 70 8.99 6.22 23.93
N ALA A 71 7.74 5.80 23.89
CA ALA A 71 7.05 5.51 22.62
C ALA A 71 7.07 6.77 21.76
N THR A 72 8.03 6.87 20.86
CA THR A 72 8.13 7.97 19.91
C THR A 72 6.97 7.81 18.93
N SER A 73 5.96 8.67 19.08
CA SER A 73 4.92 8.83 18.06
C SER A 73 5.62 9.05 16.73
N ALA A 74 5.38 8.17 15.77
CA ALA A 74 6.02 8.27 14.47
C ALA A 74 5.75 9.66 13.88
N ALA A 75 6.81 10.40 13.57
CA ALA A 75 6.67 11.69 12.90
C ALA A 75 5.85 11.49 11.62
N ALA A 76 4.93 12.42 11.35
CA ALA A 76 4.10 12.37 10.14
C ALA A 76 5.02 12.19 8.91
N PRO A 77 4.65 11.32 7.97
CA PRO A 77 5.50 11.02 6.82
C PRO A 77 5.72 12.28 5.98
N ALA A 78 6.96 12.52 5.54
CA ALA A 78 7.30 13.67 4.71
C ALA A 78 6.68 13.52 3.31
N ILE A 79 5.60 14.25 3.03
CA ILE A 79 4.91 14.23 1.74
C ILE A 79 5.83 14.87 0.68
N PRO A 80 6.13 14.19 -0.45
CA PRO A 80 6.92 14.75 -1.54
C PRO A 80 6.33 16.06 -2.08
N ALA A 81 7.18 16.96 -2.57
CA ALA A 81 6.74 18.27 -3.07
C ALA A 81 5.67 18.15 -4.17
N ALA A 82 5.84 17.23 -5.12
CA ALA A 82 4.85 16.96 -6.16
C ALA A 82 3.49 16.56 -5.57
N ALA A 83 3.46 15.73 -4.52
CA ALA A 83 2.24 15.27 -3.87
C ALA A 83 1.60 16.32 -2.94
N ARG A 84 2.26 17.44 -2.69
CA ARG A 84 1.70 18.58 -1.94
C ARG A 84 1.03 19.62 -2.85
N ALA A 85 1.37 19.62 -4.13
CA ALA A 85 0.80 20.59 -5.07
C ALA A 85 -0.73 20.46 -5.15
N HIS A 86 -1.42 21.59 -5.07
CA HIS A 86 -2.90 21.64 -5.16
C HIS A 86 -3.35 21.71 -6.62
N THR A 87 -2.82 20.83 -7.44
CA THR A 87 -3.12 20.67 -8.87
C THR A 87 -3.66 19.26 -9.14
N PRO A 88 -4.24 19.00 -10.31
CA PRO A 88 -4.61 17.64 -10.75
C PRO A 88 -3.48 16.63 -10.60
N GLU A 89 -2.29 16.96 -11.09
CA GLU A 89 -1.11 16.11 -11.03
C GLU A 89 -0.64 15.88 -9.58
N GLY A 90 -0.79 16.91 -8.73
CA GLY A 90 -0.49 16.81 -7.30
C GLY A 90 -1.44 15.87 -6.57
N ALA A 91 -2.73 15.88 -6.91
CA ALA A 91 -3.71 14.94 -6.36
C ALA A 91 -3.41 13.50 -6.77
N GLU A 92 -3.03 13.28 -8.04
CA GLU A 92 -2.60 11.96 -8.52
C GLU A 92 -1.32 11.48 -7.82
N ALA A 93 -0.31 12.36 -7.72
CA ALA A 93 0.94 12.06 -7.02
C ALA A 93 0.70 11.75 -5.54
N PHE A 94 -0.21 12.48 -4.88
CA PHE A 94 -0.60 12.21 -3.50
C PHE A 94 -1.29 10.85 -3.35
N THR A 95 -2.18 10.47 -4.28
CA THR A 95 -2.84 9.17 -4.24
C THR A 95 -1.85 8.02 -4.37
N ARG A 96 -0.86 8.13 -5.29
CA ARG A 96 0.23 7.15 -5.39
C ARG A 96 1.04 7.08 -4.10
N TYR A 97 1.45 8.23 -3.59
CA TYR A 97 2.17 8.33 -2.32
C TYR A 97 1.40 7.72 -1.14
N PHE A 98 0.07 7.96 -1.06
CA PHE A 98 -0.78 7.35 -0.03
C PHE A 98 -0.72 5.81 -0.10
N ILE A 99 -0.84 5.23 -1.29
CA ILE A 99 -0.77 3.78 -1.50
C ILE A 99 0.62 3.24 -1.12
N ASP A 100 1.68 3.97 -1.44
CA ASP A 100 3.04 3.60 -1.02
C ASP A 100 3.18 3.62 0.50
N GLN A 101 2.56 4.59 1.20
CA GLN A 101 2.56 4.63 2.67
C GLN A 101 1.75 3.49 3.30
N VAL A 102 0.70 3.00 2.65
CA VAL A 102 0.00 1.77 3.06
C VAL A 102 0.96 0.58 3.02
N ASN A 103 1.71 0.41 1.94
CA ASN A 103 2.72 -0.65 1.83
C ASN A 103 3.82 -0.51 2.88
N VAL A 104 4.32 0.70 3.13
CA VAL A 104 5.31 0.95 4.20
C VAL A 104 4.74 0.56 5.56
N ALA A 105 3.49 0.94 5.84
CA ALA A 105 2.83 0.60 7.11
C ALA A 105 2.71 -0.91 7.34
N TRP A 106 2.58 -1.69 6.29
CA TRP A 106 2.38 -3.14 6.35
C TRP A 106 3.67 -3.96 6.22
N THR A 107 4.66 -3.47 5.49
CA THR A 107 5.96 -4.17 5.33
C THR A 107 6.95 -3.85 6.46
N THR A 108 6.81 -2.69 7.10
CA THR A 108 7.62 -2.28 8.27
C THR A 108 6.69 -1.83 9.40
N PRO A 109 5.89 -2.69 10.03
CA PRO A 109 4.71 -2.33 10.81
C PRO A 109 4.82 -1.01 11.56
N LYS A 110 4.31 0.05 10.92
CA LYS A 110 4.33 1.42 11.45
C LYS A 110 2.92 1.94 11.52
N THR A 111 2.47 2.24 12.72
CA THR A 111 1.15 2.84 12.95
C THR A 111 1.22 4.37 12.83
N GLY A 112 0.09 4.98 12.48
CA GLY A 112 -0.03 6.43 12.37
C GLY A 112 0.27 7.00 10.98
N LEU A 113 0.88 6.23 10.06
CA LEU A 113 1.20 6.71 8.71
C LEU A 113 -0.05 7.00 7.88
N ILE A 114 -1.00 6.07 7.89
CA ILE A 114 -2.24 6.17 7.11
C ILE A 114 -3.17 7.21 7.72
N SER A 115 -3.31 7.22 9.04
CA SER A 115 -4.13 8.20 9.75
C SER A 115 -3.57 9.63 9.61
N ALA A 116 -2.26 9.82 9.50
CA ALA A 116 -1.65 11.12 9.23
C ALA A 116 -1.95 11.66 7.82
N LEU A 117 -2.34 10.82 6.87
CA LEU A 117 -2.63 11.16 5.48
C LEU A 117 -4.12 11.17 5.16
N SER A 118 -4.98 10.87 6.12
CA SER A 118 -6.43 10.78 5.93
C SER A 118 -7.21 11.59 6.94
N LEU A 119 -8.49 11.80 6.66
CA LEU A 119 -9.40 12.38 7.63
C LEU A 119 -9.88 11.30 8.61
N PRO A 120 -10.20 11.66 9.86
CA PRO A 120 -10.73 10.72 10.85
C PRO A 120 -12.05 10.06 10.42
N THR A 121 -12.77 10.67 9.49
CA THR A 121 -14.03 10.17 8.93
C THR A 121 -13.84 9.08 7.89
N CYS A 122 -12.62 8.89 7.36
CA CYS A 122 -12.31 7.88 6.35
C CYS A 122 -12.35 6.46 6.94
N LYS A 123 -13.47 5.76 6.80
CA LYS A 123 -13.63 4.40 7.33
C LYS A 123 -12.68 3.39 6.68
N SER A 124 -12.51 3.47 5.36
CA SER A 124 -11.56 2.61 4.64
C SER A 124 -10.12 2.84 5.11
N CYS A 125 -9.73 4.11 5.33
CA CYS A 125 -8.41 4.43 5.86
C CYS A 125 -8.21 3.88 7.28
N ALA A 126 -9.24 3.95 8.12
CA ALA A 126 -9.21 3.37 9.46
C ALA A 126 -9.02 1.85 9.44
N SER A 127 -9.63 1.15 8.47
CA SER A 127 -9.42 -0.29 8.28
C SER A 127 -7.98 -0.60 7.84
N LEU A 128 -7.41 0.18 6.93
CA LEU A 128 -6.00 0.03 6.52
C LEU A 128 -5.03 0.27 7.69
N GLU A 129 -5.30 1.27 8.52
CA GLU A 129 -4.52 1.55 9.73
C GLU A 129 -4.68 0.45 10.79
N ALA A 130 -5.89 -0.14 10.92
CA ALA A 130 -6.15 -1.25 11.83
C ALA A 130 -5.34 -2.49 11.45
N GLU A 131 -5.16 -2.76 10.16
CA GLU A 131 -4.29 -3.83 9.68
C GLU A 131 -2.83 -3.58 10.11
N ALA A 132 -2.30 -2.37 9.92
CA ALA A 132 -0.94 -2.03 10.39
C ALA A 132 -0.77 -2.23 11.90
N LYS A 133 -1.78 -1.87 12.71
CA LYS A 133 -1.80 -2.11 14.15
C LYS A 133 -1.82 -3.59 14.50
N SER A 134 -2.61 -4.37 13.77
CA SER A 134 -2.70 -5.82 13.94
C SER A 134 -1.35 -6.49 13.65
N LEU A 135 -0.72 -6.13 12.54
CA LEU A 135 0.61 -6.61 12.17
C LEU A 135 1.65 -6.27 13.24
N GLN A 136 1.66 -5.02 13.72
CA GLN A 136 2.57 -4.58 14.77
C GLN A 136 2.36 -5.38 16.07
N ALA A 137 1.12 -5.57 16.49
CA ALA A 137 0.78 -6.30 17.71
C ALA A 137 1.19 -7.78 17.66
N GLN A 138 1.17 -8.37 16.45
CA GLN A 138 1.57 -9.76 16.21
C GLN A 138 3.08 -9.92 15.96
N GLY A 139 3.85 -8.84 15.86
CA GLY A 139 5.24 -8.89 15.41
C GLY A 139 5.38 -9.38 13.97
N ALA A 140 4.32 -9.28 13.19
CA ALA A 140 4.22 -9.76 11.83
C ALA A 140 4.33 -8.63 10.82
N ARG A 141 4.66 -8.96 9.56
CA ARG A 141 4.73 -8.01 8.45
C ARG A 141 4.55 -8.72 7.11
N TYR A 142 4.08 -8.02 6.12
CA TYR A 142 4.13 -8.54 4.75
C TYR A 142 5.57 -8.55 4.23
N GLU A 143 5.91 -9.60 3.49
CA GLU A 143 7.24 -9.77 2.87
C GLU A 143 7.57 -8.65 1.89
N ARG A 144 6.57 -8.17 1.16
CA ARG A 144 6.68 -7.15 0.11
C ARG A 144 5.42 -6.30 0.01
N ALA A 145 5.47 -5.27 -0.82
CA ALA A 145 4.31 -4.48 -1.17
C ALA A 145 3.16 -5.35 -1.71
N THR A 146 1.96 -5.16 -1.17
CA THR A 146 0.76 -5.94 -1.52
C THR A 146 -0.23 -5.13 -2.34
N VAL A 147 -0.10 -3.81 -2.38
CA VAL A 147 -1.03 -2.92 -3.06
C VAL A 147 -0.27 -2.04 -4.05
N SER A 148 -0.79 -1.94 -5.27
CA SER A 148 -0.26 -1.01 -6.27
C SER A 148 -1.40 -0.28 -6.99
N ALA A 149 -1.10 0.89 -7.55
CA ALA A 149 -2.06 1.65 -8.33
C ALA A 149 -1.65 1.73 -9.80
N ARG A 150 -2.60 1.50 -10.69
CA ARG A 150 -2.48 1.73 -12.13
C ARG A 150 -3.54 2.72 -12.58
N SER A 151 -3.34 3.36 -13.73
CA SER A 151 -4.34 4.26 -14.34
C SER A 151 -4.88 5.29 -13.36
N VAL A 152 -3.98 5.95 -12.62
CA VAL A 152 -4.36 7.00 -11.68
C VAL A 152 -4.73 8.25 -12.45
N GLN A 153 -5.96 8.72 -12.29
CA GLN A 153 -6.52 9.85 -13.03
C GLN A 153 -7.29 10.77 -12.10
N TRP A 154 -6.99 12.05 -12.19
CA TRP A 154 -7.74 13.09 -11.52
C TRP A 154 -9.12 13.31 -12.16
N GLY A 155 -10.07 13.70 -11.36
CA GLY A 155 -11.40 14.13 -11.74
C GLY A 155 -12.02 14.99 -10.65
N GLU A 156 -13.21 15.49 -10.93
CA GLU A 156 -14.00 16.25 -9.99
C GLU A 156 -15.44 15.70 -10.00
N ASP A 157 -16.00 15.50 -8.82
CA ASP A 157 -17.43 15.14 -8.72
C ASP A 157 -18.29 16.30 -9.23
N ALA A 158 -19.13 16.04 -10.21
CA ALA A 158 -19.91 17.06 -10.89
C ALA A 158 -20.90 17.79 -9.98
N THR A 159 -21.36 17.10 -8.92
CA THR A 159 -22.38 17.61 -7.99
C THR A 159 -21.77 18.36 -6.82
N THR A 160 -20.78 17.73 -6.18
CA THR A 160 -20.19 18.23 -4.93
C THR A 160 -18.96 19.08 -5.15
N ARG A 161 -18.40 19.10 -6.38
CA ARG A 161 -17.12 19.73 -6.72
C ARG A 161 -15.95 19.19 -5.92
N GLN A 162 -16.12 18.00 -5.37
CA GLN A 162 -15.10 17.30 -4.61
C GLN A 162 -14.01 16.79 -5.55
N THR A 163 -12.74 16.96 -5.17
CA THR A 163 -11.63 16.34 -5.88
C THR A 163 -11.67 14.83 -5.71
N VAL A 164 -11.72 14.12 -6.82
CA VAL A 164 -11.73 12.65 -6.86
C VAL A 164 -10.57 12.17 -7.73
N VAL A 165 -9.80 11.24 -7.23
CA VAL A 165 -8.79 10.53 -8.03
C VAL A 165 -9.25 9.09 -8.20
N THR A 166 -9.44 8.67 -9.44
CA THR A 166 -9.74 7.26 -9.76
C THR A 166 -8.44 6.50 -10.01
N ALA A 167 -8.36 5.28 -9.53
CA ALA A 167 -7.22 4.41 -9.76
C ALA A 167 -7.66 2.95 -9.85
N VAL A 168 -7.01 2.17 -10.69
CA VAL A 168 -7.12 0.72 -10.64
C VAL A 168 -6.15 0.22 -9.59
N VAL A 169 -6.69 -0.23 -8.46
CA VAL A 169 -5.90 -0.79 -7.36
C VAL A 169 -5.75 -2.29 -7.58
N VAL A 170 -4.51 -2.74 -7.56
CA VAL A 170 -4.14 -4.15 -7.73
C VAL A 170 -3.63 -4.67 -6.40
N ASP A 171 -4.31 -5.67 -5.86
CA ASP A 171 -3.89 -6.40 -4.67
C ASP A 171 -3.08 -7.63 -5.10
N THR A 172 -1.90 -7.80 -4.54
CA THR A 172 -0.98 -8.90 -4.84
C THR A 172 -0.74 -9.72 -3.57
N PRO A 173 -0.94 -11.04 -3.58
CA PRO A 173 -0.64 -11.87 -2.42
C PRO A 173 0.83 -11.76 -2.01
N ALA A 174 1.08 -11.76 -0.70
CA ALA A 174 2.42 -11.79 -0.14
C ALA A 174 2.46 -12.71 1.08
N ALA A 175 3.63 -13.24 1.38
CA ALA A 175 3.82 -14.02 2.60
C ALA A 175 3.75 -13.09 3.83
N LEU A 176 3.19 -13.61 4.92
CA LEU A 176 3.18 -12.95 6.21
C LEU A 176 4.36 -13.47 7.02
N LEU A 177 5.36 -12.63 7.23
CA LEU A 177 6.54 -12.95 8.03
C LEU A 177 6.29 -12.63 9.51
N GLY A 178 6.87 -13.42 10.42
CA GLY A 178 6.72 -13.25 11.87
C GLY A 178 5.43 -13.86 12.45
N ALA A 179 4.51 -14.31 11.61
CA ALA A 179 3.36 -15.08 12.06
C ALA A 179 3.72 -16.58 12.26
N PRO A 180 2.95 -17.33 13.07
CA PRO A 180 3.19 -18.77 13.29
C PRO A 180 3.17 -19.59 11.99
N SER A 181 2.49 -19.12 10.96
CA SER A 181 2.40 -19.75 9.63
C SER A 181 2.76 -18.74 8.57
N SER A 182 3.84 -18.95 7.84
CA SER A 182 4.27 -18.09 6.72
C SER A 182 3.52 -18.46 5.43
N THR A 183 2.21 -18.40 5.45
CA THR A 183 1.38 -18.66 4.28
C THR A 183 1.14 -17.36 3.52
N ALA A 184 1.11 -17.43 2.19
CA ALA A 184 0.71 -16.27 1.39
C ALA A 184 -0.73 -15.86 1.75
N VAL A 185 -0.90 -14.60 2.11
CA VAL A 185 -2.19 -14.03 2.51
C VAL A 185 -2.70 -13.14 1.38
N GLY A 186 -4.01 -13.19 1.19
CA GLY A 186 -4.70 -12.41 0.17
C GLY A 186 -4.96 -13.19 -1.12
N THR A 187 -5.89 -12.67 -1.90
CA THR A 187 -6.24 -13.17 -3.22
C THR A 187 -5.84 -12.11 -4.24
N PRO A 188 -5.24 -12.49 -5.38
CA PRO A 188 -4.98 -11.50 -6.43
C PRO A 188 -6.30 -10.84 -6.83
N SER A 189 -6.35 -9.52 -6.76
CA SER A 189 -7.52 -8.78 -7.19
C SER A 189 -7.13 -7.49 -7.90
N SER A 190 -8.05 -6.98 -8.70
CA SER A 190 -7.90 -5.69 -9.34
C SER A 190 -9.26 -5.02 -9.37
N SER A 191 -9.35 -3.85 -8.79
CA SER A 191 -10.62 -3.12 -8.72
C SER A 191 -10.42 -1.62 -8.92
N PRO A 192 -11.31 -0.96 -9.68
CA PRO A 192 -11.29 0.50 -9.77
C PRO A 192 -11.76 1.08 -8.43
N ARG A 193 -11.03 2.08 -7.94
CA ARG A 193 -11.34 2.80 -6.70
C ARG A 193 -11.34 4.30 -6.93
N ALA A 194 -12.22 4.98 -6.24
CA ALA A 194 -12.23 6.44 -6.17
C ALA A 194 -11.69 6.87 -4.80
N PHE A 195 -10.72 7.79 -4.82
CA PHE A 195 -10.17 8.46 -3.66
C PHE A 195 -10.71 9.88 -3.63
N GLU A 196 -11.57 10.17 -2.68
CA GLU A 196 -12.00 11.54 -2.43
C GLU A 196 -10.96 12.26 -1.59
N LEU A 197 -10.52 13.43 -2.05
CA LEU A 197 -9.42 14.17 -1.44
C LEU A 197 -9.90 15.55 -0.97
N ASP A 198 -9.50 15.91 0.24
CA ASP A 198 -9.65 17.27 0.78
C ASP A 198 -8.31 17.98 0.86
N LYS A 199 -8.34 19.30 0.69
CA LYS A 199 -7.19 20.19 0.91
C LYS A 199 -7.18 20.65 2.35
N MET A 200 -6.13 20.30 3.10
CA MET A 200 -5.97 20.70 4.49
C MET A 200 -4.52 21.07 4.81
N GLY A 201 -4.31 22.22 5.42
CA GLY A 201 -2.97 22.60 5.92
C GLY A 201 -1.87 22.61 4.86
N GLY A 202 -2.19 22.99 3.62
CA GLY A 202 -1.21 23.01 2.51
C GLY A 202 -0.88 21.62 1.93
N SER A 203 -1.69 20.61 2.20
CA SER A 203 -1.54 19.25 1.69
C SER A 203 -2.89 18.61 1.40
N TRP A 204 -2.88 17.49 0.70
CA TRP A 204 -4.04 16.65 0.51
C TRP A 204 -4.26 15.74 1.71
N ARG A 205 -5.53 15.31 1.92
CA ARG A 205 -5.95 14.26 2.85
C ARG A 205 -6.99 13.38 2.18
N VAL A 206 -6.90 12.07 2.39
CA VAL A 206 -7.94 11.14 1.93
C VAL A 206 -9.16 11.29 2.83
N ARG A 207 -10.28 11.68 2.23
CA ARG A 207 -11.59 11.78 2.87
C ARG A 207 -12.32 10.44 2.88
N GLU A 208 -12.29 9.76 1.74
CA GLU A 208 -12.98 8.48 1.55
C GLU A 208 -12.32 7.68 0.42
N ILE A 209 -12.43 6.35 0.49
CA ILE A 209 -12.06 5.44 -0.59
C ILE A 209 -13.28 4.57 -0.91
N LYS A 210 -13.75 4.63 -2.15
CA LYS A 210 -14.90 3.86 -2.66
C LYS A 210 -14.46 2.87 -3.71
N VAL A 211 -15.04 1.66 -3.69
CA VAL A 211 -14.92 0.71 -4.79
C VAL A 211 -15.95 1.10 -5.85
N LEU A 212 -15.49 1.26 -7.07
CA LEU A 212 -16.37 1.51 -8.22
C LEU A 212 -16.85 0.17 -8.79
N LYS A 213 -18.11 0.12 -9.20
CA LYS A 213 -18.74 -1.06 -9.79
C LYS A 213 -18.74 -0.95 -11.29
#